data_b7f433be49a58881ee47dde56b5680b8
#
_entry.id   b7f433be49a58881ee47dde56b5680b8
#
_cell.length_a   1.000
_cell.length_b   1.000
_cell.length_c   1.000
_cell.angle_alpha   90.00
_cell.angle_beta   90.00
_cell.angle_gamma   90.00
#
_symmetry.space_group_name_H-M   'P 1'
#
loop_
_entity.id
_entity.type
_entity.pdbx_description
1 polymer ?
#
loop_
_entity_poly.entity_id
_entity_poly.type
_entity_poly.pdbx_seq_one_letter_code
_entity_poly.pdbx_strand_id
1 'polypeptide(L)'
;IVRTFVGRREREVAHPSYQAWSYASLLENFNTSIEENHISLYPCAYLHNYDILKYPDVIDPIYDDILDKAPLYSKGDIDELKEFIKKYVKYGDNKEILYKIEAGKIKPSQRLQDVLASMLKGNKHFLMIDEQKVAYEYAVDIARKSYIDDKKRVLIVEGGPGTGKSVIAINLLVDLINDDMNTRY
;
A
#
# COMPACT_ATOMS: atom_id res chain seq x y z
N ILE A 1 7.33 -11.92 -9.73
CA ILE A 1 6.67 -13.22 -9.51
C ILE A 1 7.74 -14.30 -9.73
N VAL A 2 7.85 -15.23 -8.81
CA VAL A 2 8.75 -16.39 -8.92
C VAL A 2 7.93 -17.68 -8.94
N ARG A 3 8.47 -18.71 -9.58
CA ARG A 3 7.83 -20.04 -9.59
C ARG A 3 8.47 -20.93 -8.53
N THR A 4 7.65 -21.58 -7.75
CA THR A 4 8.12 -22.50 -6.70
C THR A 4 7.14 -23.64 -6.46
N PHE A 5 7.61 -24.69 -5.78
CA PHE A 5 6.78 -25.82 -5.41
C PHE A 5 6.12 -25.57 -4.05
N VAL A 6 4.79 -25.45 -4.06
CA VAL A 6 3.98 -25.34 -2.83
C VAL A 6 2.96 -26.47 -2.82
N GLY A 7 3.01 -27.34 -1.82
CA GLY A 7 2.07 -28.46 -1.69
C GLY A 7 2.14 -29.46 -2.85
N ARG A 8 3.34 -29.77 -3.34
CA ARG A 8 3.64 -30.69 -4.46
C ARG A 8 3.19 -30.21 -5.85
N ARG A 9 2.87 -28.93 -6.00
CA ARG A 9 2.54 -28.32 -7.28
C ARG A 9 3.38 -27.06 -7.49
N GLU A 10 3.79 -26.83 -8.73
CA GLU A 10 4.42 -25.58 -9.13
C GLU A 10 3.39 -24.46 -9.08
N ARG A 11 3.75 -23.34 -8.45
CA ARG A 11 2.90 -22.14 -8.33
C ARG A 11 3.72 -20.90 -8.55
N GLU A 12 3.08 -19.90 -9.11
CA GLU A 12 3.60 -18.54 -9.15
C GLU A 12 3.28 -17.85 -7.82
N VAL A 13 4.32 -17.31 -7.18
CA VAL A 13 4.22 -16.62 -5.89
C VAL A 13 4.96 -15.29 -5.96
N ALA A 14 4.67 -14.39 -5.02
CA ALA A 14 5.42 -13.17 -4.89
C ALA A 14 6.89 -13.48 -4.56
N HIS A 15 7.79 -12.64 -5.08
CA HIS A 15 9.21 -12.72 -4.75
C HIS A 15 9.40 -12.56 -3.22
N PRO A 16 10.27 -13.34 -2.54
CA PRO A 16 10.43 -13.28 -1.09
C PRO A 16 10.76 -11.89 -0.56
N SER A 17 11.67 -11.16 -1.20
CA SER A 17 11.99 -9.78 -0.85
C SER A 17 10.80 -8.85 -1.05
N TYR A 18 10.01 -9.02 -2.13
CA TYR A 18 8.79 -8.26 -2.32
C TYR A 18 7.77 -8.52 -1.21
N GLN A 19 7.64 -9.77 -0.78
CA GLN A 19 6.74 -10.14 0.31
C GLN A 19 7.19 -9.48 1.63
N ALA A 20 8.47 -9.55 1.96
CA ALA A 20 9.01 -8.91 3.16
C ALA A 20 8.83 -7.38 3.12
N TRP A 21 9.16 -6.75 2.01
CA TRP A 21 8.95 -5.32 1.81
C TRP A 21 7.47 -4.93 1.87
N SER A 22 6.57 -5.72 1.29
CA SER A 22 5.15 -5.41 1.29
C SER A 22 4.54 -5.42 2.70
N TYR A 23 5.01 -6.31 3.58
CA TYR A 23 4.59 -6.33 4.99
C TYR A 23 5.11 -5.10 5.74
N ALA A 24 6.37 -4.73 5.55
CA ALA A 24 6.90 -3.50 6.14
C ALA A 24 6.13 -2.26 5.65
N SER A 25 5.91 -2.14 4.34
CA SER A 25 5.13 -1.04 3.74
C SER A 25 3.69 -1.00 4.25
N LEU A 26 3.07 -2.15 4.49
CA LEU A 26 1.72 -2.21 5.06
C LEU A 26 1.71 -1.64 6.49
N LEU A 27 2.68 -2.01 7.31
CA LEU A 27 2.81 -1.48 8.66
C LEU A 27 3.08 0.03 8.65
N GLU A 28 4.02 0.51 7.85
CA GLU A 28 4.36 1.94 7.73
C GLU A 28 3.16 2.78 7.30
N ASN A 29 2.41 2.30 6.31
CA ASN A 29 1.30 3.07 5.74
C ASN A 29 0.02 3.03 6.57
N PHE A 30 -0.22 1.96 7.33
CA PHE A 30 -1.52 1.74 7.96
C PHE A 30 -1.50 1.64 9.48
N ASN A 31 -0.35 1.51 10.14
CA ASN A 31 -0.27 1.38 11.60
C ASN A 31 0.15 2.70 12.25
N THR A 32 -0.70 3.25 13.14
CA THR A 32 -0.41 4.53 13.81
C THR A 32 0.81 4.47 14.70
N SER A 33 1.06 3.34 15.37
CA SER A 33 2.17 3.19 16.32
C SER A 33 3.55 3.25 15.66
N ILE A 34 3.66 2.88 14.39
CA ILE A 34 4.92 2.99 13.62
C ILE A 34 5.34 4.46 13.53
N GLU A 35 4.40 5.33 13.17
CA GLU A 35 4.65 6.78 13.05
C GLU A 35 4.82 7.46 14.41
N GLU A 36 3.89 7.25 15.34
CA GLU A 36 3.86 7.88 16.67
C GLU A 36 5.10 7.54 17.52
N ASN A 37 5.64 6.33 17.37
CA ASN A 37 6.81 5.88 18.13
C ASN A 37 8.11 5.89 17.29
N HIS A 38 8.09 6.41 16.06
CA HIS A 38 9.24 6.47 15.14
C HIS A 38 9.94 5.11 14.97
N ILE A 39 9.14 4.04 14.81
CA ILE A 39 9.65 2.68 14.66
C ILE A 39 10.17 2.50 13.24
N SER A 40 11.47 2.24 13.09
CA SER A 40 12.09 1.95 11.80
C SER A 40 11.94 0.47 11.45
N LEU A 41 11.53 0.17 10.23
CA LEU A 41 11.36 -1.21 9.74
C LEU A 41 12.48 -1.54 8.76
N TYR A 42 13.09 -2.72 8.95
CA TYR A 42 14.18 -3.22 8.11
C TYR A 42 13.82 -4.61 7.59
N PRO A 43 13.00 -4.70 6.50
CA PRO A 43 12.59 -5.98 5.97
C PRO A 43 13.76 -6.74 5.35
N CYS A 44 13.76 -8.05 5.53
CA CYS A 44 14.64 -8.97 4.80
C CYS A 44 13.95 -10.31 4.62
N ALA A 45 14.45 -11.15 3.72
CA ALA A 45 13.95 -12.50 3.52
C ALA A 45 15.09 -13.53 3.71
N TYR A 46 14.79 -14.65 4.37
CA TYR A 46 15.74 -15.74 4.55
C TYR A 46 15.21 -17.07 4.03
N LEU A 47 15.84 -17.55 3.01
CA LEU A 47 15.52 -18.84 2.36
C LEU A 47 16.49 -19.92 2.81
N HIS A 48 16.33 -20.43 4.04
CA HIS A 48 17.29 -21.31 4.72
C HIS A 48 17.66 -22.62 3.96
N ASN A 49 16.78 -23.12 3.10
CA ASN A 49 16.99 -24.32 2.31
C ASN A 49 17.31 -24.05 0.82
N TYR A 50 17.32 -22.78 0.40
CA TYR A 50 17.52 -22.41 -0.98
C TYR A 50 19.00 -22.17 -1.26
N ASP A 51 19.52 -22.82 -2.29
CA ASP A 51 20.89 -22.67 -2.75
C ASP A 51 20.92 -21.70 -3.94
N ILE A 52 21.28 -20.46 -3.66
CA ILE A 52 21.30 -19.39 -4.65
C ILE A 52 22.39 -19.58 -5.71
N LEU A 53 23.48 -20.28 -5.37
CA LEU A 53 24.54 -20.59 -6.33
C LEU A 53 24.08 -21.58 -7.38
N LYS A 54 23.16 -22.46 -7.00
CA LYS A 54 22.58 -23.47 -7.89
C LYS A 54 21.38 -22.94 -8.68
N TYR A 55 20.62 -22.04 -8.08
CA TYR A 55 19.39 -21.48 -8.64
C TYR A 55 19.38 -19.96 -8.46
N PRO A 56 20.05 -19.20 -9.36
CA PRO A 56 20.23 -17.75 -9.20
C PRO A 56 18.99 -16.92 -9.58
N ASP A 57 17.91 -17.53 -10.03
CA ASP A 57 16.75 -16.83 -10.59
C ASP A 57 16.14 -15.77 -9.65
N VAL A 58 16.30 -15.95 -8.33
CA VAL A 58 15.78 -14.99 -7.32
C VAL A 58 16.67 -13.75 -7.14
N ILE A 59 17.84 -13.72 -7.73
CA ILE A 59 18.76 -12.58 -7.76
C ILE A 59 18.98 -12.03 -9.18
N ASP A 60 18.05 -12.34 -10.10
CA ASP A 60 18.08 -11.77 -11.44
C ASP A 60 17.99 -10.24 -11.35
N PRO A 61 18.74 -9.47 -12.18
CA PRO A 61 18.74 -8.02 -12.18
C PRO A 61 17.37 -7.36 -12.27
N ILE A 62 16.36 -8.06 -12.76
CA ILE A 62 14.96 -7.60 -12.76
C ILE A 62 14.42 -7.37 -11.34
N TYR A 63 15.05 -7.93 -10.32
CA TYR A 63 14.67 -7.81 -8.92
C TYR A 63 15.54 -6.83 -8.11
N ASP A 64 16.53 -6.16 -8.71
CA ASP A 64 17.46 -5.27 -8.00
C ASP A 64 16.72 -4.24 -7.13
N ASP A 65 15.72 -3.56 -7.68
CA ASP A 65 14.93 -2.56 -6.95
C ASP A 65 14.28 -3.09 -5.66
N ILE A 66 13.90 -4.37 -5.64
CA ILE A 66 13.26 -4.98 -4.48
C ILE A 66 14.28 -5.62 -3.54
N LEU A 67 15.39 -6.11 -4.06
CA LEU A 67 16.50 -6.62 -3.27
C LEU A 67 17.18 -5.51 -2.47
N ASP A 68 17.28 -4.31 -3.02
CA ASP A 68 17.77 -3.11 -2.30
C ASP A 68 16.85 -2.73 -1.13
N LYS A 69 15.53 -2.89 -1.29
CA LYS A 69 14.55 -2.57 -0.25
C LYS A 69 14.45 -3.64 0.84
N ALA A 70 14.63 -4.90 0.47
CA ALA A 70 14.54 -6.05 1.36
C ALA A 70 15.55 -7.09 0.93
N PRO A 71 16.77 -7.10 1.50
CA PRO A 71 17.80 -8.06 1.16
C PRO A 71 17.34 -9.50 1.29
N LEU A 72 17.81 -10.34 0.38
CA LEU A 72 17.57 -11.77 0.37
C LEU A 72 18.81 -12.52 0.87
N TYR A 73 18.62 -13.41 1.82
CA TYR A 73 19.63 -14.31 2.33
C TYR A 73 19.22 -15.74 2.02
N SER A 74 20.17 -16.59 1.64
CA SER A 74 19.97 -17.98 1.27
C SER A 74 20.71 -18.94 2.18
N LYS A 75 20.73 -20.21 1.84
CA LYS A 75 21.54 -21.22 2.51
C LYS A 75 23.02 -20.86 2.35
N GLY A 76 23.70 -20.64 3.45
CA GLY A 76 25.11 -20.23 3.46
C GLY A 76 25.31 -18.79 3.94
N ASP A 77 24.35 -17.91 3.78
CA ASP A 77 24.43 -16.48 4.09
C ASP A 77 24.04 -16.17 5.55
N ILE A 78 24.22 -17.16 6.46
CA ILE A 78 23.77 -17.00 7.86
C ILE A 78 24.57 -15.96 8.62
N ASP A 79 25.83 -15.78 8.28
CA ASP A 79 26.69 -14.79 8.94
C ASP A 79 26.39 -13.38 8.43
N GLU A 80 26.11 -13.21 7.16
CA GLU A 80 25.62 -11.97 6.56
C GLU A 80 24.26 -11.56 7.15
N LEU A 81 23.34 -12.51 7.32
CA LEU A 81 22.06 -12.27 8.00
C LEU A 81 22.27 -11.83 9.46
N LYS A 82 23.20 -12.45 10.19
CA LYS A 82 23.52 -12.06 11.58
C LYS A 82 24.07 -10.63 11.62
N GLU A 83 24.97 -10.26 10.70
CA GLU A 83 25.50 -8.90 10.62
C GLU A 83 24.42 -7.89 10.26
N PHE A 84 23.49 -8.23 9.36
CA PHE A 84 22.31 -7.42 9.07
C PHE A 84 21.47 -7.19 10.34
N ILE A 85 21.15 -8.24 11.09
CA ILE A 85 20.38 -8.13 12.32
C ILE A 85 21.11 -7.26 13.35
N LYS A 86 22.41 -7.50 13.61
CA LYS A 86 23.24 -6.73 14.55
C LYS A 86 23.36 -5.26 14.16
N LYS A 87 23.34 -4.94 12.87
CA LYS A 87 23.39 -3.56 12.38
C LYS A 87 22.22 -2.74 12.91
N TYR A 88 21.03 -3.30 12.96
CA TYR A 88 19.80 -2.59 13.30
C TYR A 88 19.29 -2.93 14.72
N VAL A 89 19.53 -4.13 15.22
CA VAL A 89 19.08 -4.59 16.53
C VAL A 89 20.28 -4.72 17.46
N LYS A 90 20.54 -3.67 18.25
CA LYS A 90 21.69 -3.61 19.17
C LYS A 90 21.35 -4.00 20.60
N TYR A 91 20.12 -3.80 21.01
CA TYR A 91 19.62 -4.06 22.36
C TYR A 91 18.25 -4.69 22.30
N GLY A 92 17.87 -5.43 23.36
CA GLY A 92 16.51 -5.90 23.51
C GLY A 92 15.55 -4.74 23.84
N ASP A 93 14.33 -4.83 23.36
CA ASP A 93 13.29 -3.80 23.51
C ASP A 93 12.40 -3.99 24.75
N ASN A 94 12.74 -4.90 25.65
CA ASN A 94 11.94 -5.28 26.80
C ASN A 94 10.48 -5.69 26.46
N LYS A 95 10.25 -6.17 25.25
CA LYS A 95 8.94 -6.56 24.70
C LYS A 95 7.96 -5.39 24.48
N GLU A 96 8.45 -4.18 24.33
CA GLU A 96 7.58 -3.02 24.13
C GLU A 96 7.19 -2.80 22.66
N ILE A 97 8.12 -2.93 21.71
CA ILE A 97 7.90 -2.57 20.30
C ILE A 97 6.77 -3.42 19.68
N LEU A 98 6.81 -4.74 19.88
CA LEU A 98 5.81 -5.64 19.32
C LEU A 98 4.40 -5.30 19.84
N TYR A 99 4.27 -5.09 21.16
CA TYR A 99 2.98 -4.72 21.75
C TYR A 99 2.48 -3.35 21.30
N LYS A 100 3.38 -2.37 21.09
CA LYS A 100 3.01 -1.07 20.51
C LYS A 100 2.48 -1.21 19.09
N ILE A 101 3.12 -2.03 18.26
CA ILE A 101 2.66 -2.30 16.89
C ILE A 101 1.30 -3.00 16.92
N GLU A 102 1.13 -4.03 17.78
CA GLU A 102 -0.12 -4.78 17.90
C GLU A 102 -1.29 -3.90 18.39
N ALA A 103 -1.02 -3.00 19.33
CA ALA A 103 -2.00 -2.04 19.84
C ALA A 103 -2.27 -0.86 18.87
N GLY A 104 -1.47 -0.70 17.84
CA GLY A 104 -1.60 0.38 16.86
C GLY A 104 -2.91 0.32 16.10
N LYS A 105 -3.57 1.47 15.97
CA LYS A 105 -4.80 1.59 15.19
C LYS A 105 -4.49 1.58 13.70
N ILE A 106 -5.43 1.07 12.90
CA ILE A 106 -5.36 1.17 11.44
C ILE A 106 -5.74 2.59 11.04
N LYS A 107 -4.84 3.26 10.32
CA LYS A 107 -5.08 4.59 9.73
C LYS A 107 -5.26 4.49 8.21
N PRO A 108 -5.94 5.45 7.56
CA PRO A 108 -5.90 5.56 6.10
C PRO A 108 -4.45 5.72 5.62
N SER A 109 -4.15 5.16 4.45
CA SER A 109 -2.81 5.28 3.86
C SER A 109 -2.36 6.74 3.80
N GLN A 110 -1.18 7.04 4.34
CA GLN A 110 -0.59 8.38 4.31
C GLN A 110 -0.47 8.89 2.86
N ARG A 111 -0.07 8.01 1.94
CA ARG A 111 0.01 8.34 0.52
C ARG A 111 -1.35 8.76 -0.06
N LEU A 112 -2.45 8.12 0.35
CA LEU A 112 -3.80 8.53 -0.08
C LEU A 112 -4.18 9.88 0.52
N GLN A 113 -3.85 10.13 1.78
CA GLN A 113 -4.09 11.43 2.43
C GLN A 113 -3.30 12.56 1.75
N ASP A 114 -2.03 12.33 1.42
CA ASP A 114 -1.19 13.29 0.69
C ASP A 114 -1.74 13.60 -0.70
N VAL A 115 -2.20 12.57 -1.41
CA VAL A 115 -2.84 12.72 -2.73
C VAL A 115 -4.12 13.53 -2.61
N LEU A 116 -5.00 13.22 -1.65
CA LEU A 116 -6.23 13.99 -1.41
C LEU A 116 -5.93 15.44 -1.02
N ALA A 117 -4.98 15.67 -0.11
CA ALA A 117 -4.55 17.01 0.28
C ALA A 117 -3.99 17.80 -0.91
N SER A 118 -3.26 17.15 -1.79
CA SER A 118 -2.74 17.75 -3.02
C SER A 118 -3.85 18.08 -4.03
N MET A 119 -4.84 17.20 -4.16
CA MET A 119 -6.02 17.44 -5.02
C MET A 119 -6.87 18.62 -4.52
N LEU A 120 -7.07 18.73 -3.20
CA LEU A 120 -7.74 19.88 -2.58
C LEU A 120 -7.01 21.22 -2.84
N LYS A 121 -5.70 21.17 -3.09
CA LYS A 121 -4.88 22.33 -3.50
C LYS A 121 -4.92 22.60 -5.01
N GLY A 122 -5.75 21.87 -5.77
CA GLY A 122 -5.94 22.07 -7.20
C GLY A 122 -5.05 21.18 -8.10
N ASN A 123 -4.23 20.29 -7.56
CA ASN A 123 -3.42 19.38 -8.36
C ASN A 123 -4.23 18.16 -8.82
N LYS A 124 -4.24 17.88 -10.12
CA LYS A 124 -4.93 16.71 -10.67
C LYS A 124 -4.03 15.48 -10.60
N HIS A 125 -4.34 14.54 -9.71
CA HIS A 125 -3.62 13.26 -9.59
C HIS A 125 -4.28 12.11 -10.32
N PHE A 126 -5.61 12.12 -10.43
CA PHE A 126 -6.37 11.07 -11.11
C PHE A 126 -7.06 11.64 -12.34
N LEU A 127 -6.62 11.24 -13.52
CA LEU A 127 -7.29 11.55 -14.78
C LEU A 127 -8.41 10.55 -15.02
N MET A 128 -9.61 11.03 -15.25
CA MET A 128 -10.75 10.21 -15.60
C MET A 128 -10.77 9.96 -17.12
N ILE A 129 -11.04 8.73 -17.51
CA ILE A 129 -11.36 8.39 -18.90
C ILE A 129 -12.80 8.78 -19.24
N ASP A 130 -13.15 8.81 -20.52
CA ASP A 130 -14.41 9.40 -21.00
C ASP A 130 -15.66 8.87 -20.27
N GLU A 131 -15.81 7.56 -20.10
CA GLU A 131 -16.95 6.97 -19.41
C GLU A 131 -17.00 7.35 -17.91
N GLN A 132 -15.85 7.39 -17.26
CA GLN A 132 -15.73 7.83 -15.87
C GLN A 132 -16.10 9.31 -15.72
N LYS A 133 -15.72 10.13 -16.70
CA LYS A 133 -16.02 11.55 -16.73
C LYS A 133 -17.52 11.81 -16.87
N VAL A 134 -18.22 11.08 -17.73
CA VAL A 134 -19.68 11.17 -17.87
C VAL A 134 -20.38 10.83 -16.56
N ALA A 135 -20.00 9.71 -15.90
CA ALA A 135 -20.56 9.33 -14.60
C ALA A 135 -20.29 10.36 -13.52
N TYR A 136 -19.09 10.94 -13.50
CA TYR A 136 -18.68 12.01 -12.60
C TYR A 136 -19.50 13.30 -12.80
N GLU A 137 -19.61 13.81 -14.05
CA GLU A 137 -20.38 15.00 -14.36
C GLU A 137 -21.85 14.87 -13.95
N TYR A 138 -22.44 13.69 -14.20
CA TYR A 138 -23.78 13.39 -13.76
C TYR A 138 -23.94 13.37 -12.23
N ALA A 139 -22.95 12.83 -11.51
CA ALA A 139 -22.93 12.82 -10.06
C ALA A 139 -22.85 14.23 -9.46
N VAL A 140 -21.99 15.10 -10.04
CA VAL A 140 -21.88 16.52 -9.64
C VAL A 140 -23.20 17.26 -9.86
N ASP A 141 -23.84 17.06 -11.02
CA ASP A 141 -25.14 17.69 -11.34
C ASP A 141 -26.24 17.27 -10.33
N ILE A 142 -26.32 15.99 -10.02
CA ILE A 142 -27.28 15.48 -9.00
C ILE A 142 -26.97 16.08 -7.62
N ALA A 143 -25.71 16.13 -7.20
CA ALA A 143 -25.32 16.69 -5.90
C ALA A 143 -25.71 18.17 -5.80
N ARG A 144 -25.39 18.98 -6.81
CA ARG A 144 -25.75 20.39 -6.86
C ARG A 144 -27.27 20.62 -6.86
N LYS A 145 -28.03 19.82 -7.62
CA LYS A 145 -29.49 19.88 -7.59
C LYS A 145 -30.05 19.52 -6.23
N SER A 146 -29.50 18.48 -5.56
CA SER A 146 -29.91 18.11 -4.19
C SER A 146 -29.66 19.23 -3.19
N TYR A 147 -28.53 19.94 -3.34
CA TYR A 147 -28.19 21.05 -2.47
C TYR A 147 -29.11 22.27 -2.65
N ILE A 148 -29.49 22.58 -3.91
CA ILE A 148 -30.35 23.73 -4.22
C ILE A 148 -31.81 23.52 -3.79
N ASP A 149 -32.36 22.34 -4.02
CA ASP A 149 -33.80 22.06 -3.79
C ASP A 149 -34.07 21.26 -2.50
N ASP A 150 -33.04 21.00 -1.69
CA ASP A 150 -33.07 20.27 -0.42
C ASP A 150 -33.73 18.89 -0.51
N LYS A 151 -33.63 18.24 -1.68
CA LYS A 151 -34.20 16.91 -1.89
C LYS A 151 -33.12 15.84 -1.83
N LYS A 152 -33.39 14.78 -1.09
CA LYS A 152 -32.53 13.58 -1.07
C LYS A 152 -32.57 12.85 -2.40
N ARG A 153 -31.40 12.56 -2.96
CA ARG A 153 -31.20 11.78 -4.17
C ARG A 153 -30.22 10.66 -3.92
N VAL A 154 -30.39 9.56 -4.64
CA VAL A 154 -29.48 8.42 -4.59
C VAL A 154 -28.99 8.18 -6.01
N LEU A 155 -27.67 8.14 -6.19
CA LEU A 155 -27.02 7.73 -7.41
C LEU A 155 -26.28 6.42 -7.17
N ILE A 156 -26.55 5.42 -7.98
CA ILE A 156 -25.84 4.13 -7.94
C ILE A 156 -24.92 4.07 -9.15
N VAL A 157 -23.61 3.93 -8.89
CA VAL A 157 -22.59 3.76 -9.94
C VAL A 157 -22.14 2.32 -9.94
N GLU A 158 -22.51 1.57 -10.98
CA GLU A 158 -22.13 0.18 -11.14
C GLU A 158 -20.94 0.03 -12.08
N GLY A 159 -20.11 -0.97 -11.83
CA GLY A 159 -18.96 -1.29 -12.68
C GLY A 159 -18.14 -2.45 -12.12
N GLY A 160 -17.47 -3.18 -12.97
CA GLY A 160 -16.61 -4.30 -12.62
C GLY A 160 -15.39 -3.90 -11.74
N PRO A 161 -14.59 -4.87 -11.26
CA PRO A 161 -13.32 -4.58 -10.60
C PRO A 161 -12.39 -3.78 -11.51
N GLY A 162 -11.68 -2.78 -10.95
CA GLY A 162 -10.70 -1.99 -11.71
C GLY A 162 -11.27 -0.93 -12.66
N THR A 163 -12.59 -0.74 -12.77
CA THR A 163 -13.21 0.27 -13.66
C THR A 163 -13.08 1.71 -13.17
N GLY A 164 -12.40 1.95 -12.05
CA GLY A 164 -12.11 3.30 -11.56
C GLY A 164 -13.23 3.96 -10.74
N LYS A 165 -14.19 3.19 -10.18
CA LYS A 165 -15.23 3.74 -9.29
C LYS A 165 -14.66 4.61 -8.17
N SER A 166 -13.56 4.19 -7.55
CA SER A 166 -12.86 4.97 -6.52
C SER A 166 -12.26 6.25 -7.05
N VAL A 167 -11.83 6.28 -8.31
CA VAL A 167 -11.32 7.50 -8.97
C VAL A 167 -12.45 8.53 -9.12
N ILE A 168 -13.64 8.08 -9.55
CA ILE A 168 -14.83 8.95 -9.64
C ILE A 168 -15.19 9.49 -8.25
N ALA A 169 -15.27 8.60 -7.24
CA ALA A 169 -15.64 8.99 -5.88
C ALA A 169 -14.67 10.00 -5.25
N ILE A 170 -13.36 9.83 -5.45
CA ILE A 170 -12.33 10.73 -4.93
C ILE A 170 -12.40 12.11 -5.61
N ASN A 171 -12.52 12.17 -6.94
CA ASN A 171 -12.66 13.44 -7.65
C ASN A 171 -13.95 14.16 -7.23
N LEU A 172 -15.07 13.43 -7.12
CA LEU A 172 -16.34 13.98 -6.67
C LEU A 172 -16.24 14.55 -5.24
N LEU A 173 -15.61 13.81 -4.32
CA LEU A 173 -15.38 14.26 -2.95
C LEU A 173 -14.62 15.60 -2.92
N VAL A 174 -13.52 15.69 -3.66
CA VAL A 174 -12.67 16.89 -3.71
C VAL A 174 -13.45 18.09 -4.26
N ASP A 175 -14.18 17.91 -5.34
CA ASP A 175 -14.89 19.01 -5.98
C ASP A 175 -16.09 19.49 -5.14
N LEU A 176 -16.82 18.58 -4.51
CA LEU A 176 -17.92 18.96 -3.61
C LEU A 176 -17.43 19.66 -2.33
N ILE A 177 -16.24 19.29 -1.82
CA ILE A 177 -15.61 20.02 -0.71
C ILE A 177 -15.21 21.44 -1.16
N ASN A 178 -14.64 21.57 -2.35
CA ASN A 178 -14.26 22.88 -2.91
C ASN A 178 -15.50 23.77 -3.19
N ASP A 179 -16.66 23.18 -3.42
CA ASP A 179 -17.96 23.85 -3.55
C ASP A 179 -18.63 24.12 -2.17
N ASP A 180 -17.89 24.03 -1.06
CA ASP A 180 -18.37 24.18 0.33
C ASP A 180 -19.50 23.22 0.74
N MET A 181 -19.63 22.09 0.06
CA MET A 181 -20.59 21.06 0.40
C MET A 181 -20.00 20.10 1.44
N ASN A 182 -20.77 19.83 2.51
CA ASN A 182 -20.36 18.87 3.54
C ASN A 182 -20.43 17.44 2.98
N THR A 183 -19.29 16.87 2.69
CA THR A 183 -19.14 15.55 2.05
C THR A 183 -18.42 14.55 2.95
N ARG A 184 -18.76 13.26 2.83
CA ARG A 184 -18.10 12.15 3.52
C ARG A 184 -17.88 11.00 2.53
N TYR A 185 -16.74 10.36 2.64
CA TYR A 185 -16.36 9.16 1.88
C TYR A 185 -16.43 7.92 2.77
#